data_9af171ba2d895be219dd7403bfbec222
#
_entry.id   9af171ba2d895be219dd7403bfbec222
#
_cell.length_a   1.000
_cell.length_b   1.000
_cell.length_c   1.000
_cell.angle_alpha   90.00
_cell.angle_beta   90.00
_cell.angle_gamma   90.00
#
_symmetry.space_group_name_H-M   'P 1'
#
loop_
_entity.id
_entity.type
_entity.pdbx_description
1 polymer ?
#
loop_
_entity_poly.entity_id
_entity_poly.type
_entity_poly.pdbx_seq_one_letter_code
_entity_poly.pdbx_strand_id
1 'polypeptide(L)'
;VGIQNLYHLPIPFTQHKRGRYEIELSFLEDKQITSFSYGYKTKNYWTDDVDEVVGVMQYILPYSEYKKLRGKEDSEKWNTINKYWKDKDPSPETPENELLIELNERVRFSNKNFSILMHGWRSDRGRIYIIYGEPHIVDESYQDSMGYHYQKWVYSNGKEFIFIDRTMSGNYTLYQ
;
A
#
# COMPACT_ATOMS: atom_id res chain seq x y z
N VAL A 1 -9.02 30.87 -32.31
CA VAL A 1 -9.17 29.52 -31.77
C VAL A 1 -7.92 28.76 -32.19
N GLY A 2 -6.93 28.67 -31.28
CA GLY A 2 -5.68 27.94 -31.53
C GLY A 2 -5.93 26.44 -31.49
N ILE A 3 -5.52 25.71 -32.51
CA ILE A 3 -5.51 24.26 -32.51
C ILE A 3 -4.38 23.82 -31.57
N GLN A 4 -4.72 23.27 -30.41
CA GLN A 4 -3.75 22.62 -29.54
C GLN A 4 -3.48 21.23 -30.11
N ASN A 5 -2.31 21.04 -30.70
CA ASN A 5 -1.82 19.73 -31.10
C ASN A 5 -1.21 19.03 -29.87
N LEU A 6 -1.81 17.91 -29.45
CA LEU A 6 -1.30 17.07 -28.39
C LEU A 6 -0.36 16.01 -29.01
N TYR A 7 0.92 16.04 -28.60
CA TYR A 7 1.90 15.05 -29.02
C TYR A 7 2.20 14.08 -27.87
N HIS A 8 2.16 12.78 -28.15
CA HIS A 8 2.59 11.74 -27.23
C HIS A 8 3.99 11.28 -27.58
N LEU A 9 4.95 11.53 -26.68
CA LEU A 9 6.32 11.06 -26.82
C LEU A 9 6.55 9.92 -25.81
N PRO A 10 6.59 8.65 -26.23
CA PRO A 10 6.91 7.55 -25.34
C PRO A 10 8.39 7.57 -24.98
N ILE A 11 8.72 7.69 -23.69
CA ILE A 11 10.09 7.62 -23.20
C ILE A 11 10.31 6.25 -22.54
N PRO A 12 11.16 5.36 -23.10
CA PRO A 12 11.41 4.04 -22.51
C PRO A 12 12.32 4.17 -21.29
N PHE A 13 11.75 4.14 -20.10
CA PHE A 13 12.50 4.25 -18.84
C PHE A 13 13.20 2.96 -18.39
N THR A 14 12.98 1.83 -19.05
CA THR A 14 13.57 0.53 -18.69
C THR A 14 15.11 0.50 -18.64
N GLN A 15 15.76 1.49 -19.23
CA GLN A 15 17.23 1.61 -19.27
C GLN A 15 17.76 2.83 -18.48
N HIS A 16 16.87 3.58 -17.81
CA HIS A 16 17.27 4.81 -17.15
C HIS A 16 17.43 4.58 -15.64
N LYS A 17 18.49 5.16 -15.08
CA LYS A 17 18.71 5.17 -13.63
C LYS A 17 17.72 6.11 -12.95
N ARG A 18 17.49 5.92 -11.66
CA ARG A 18 16.75 6.90 -10.86
C ARG A 18 17.44 8.26 -10.93
N GLY A 19 16.66 9.29 -11.08
CA GLY A 19 17.21 10.64 -11.18
C GLY A 19 16.17 11.70 -11.48
N ARG A 20 16.62 12.95 -11.41
CA ARG A 20 15.92 14.07 -12.02
C ARG A 20 16.34 14.17 -13.47
N TYR A 21 15.38 14.24 -14.35
CA TYR A 21 15.58 14.34 -15.79
C TYR A 21 15.02 15.66 -16.28
N GLU A 22 15.65 16.20 -17.30
CA GLU A 22 15.16 17.35 -18.02
C GLU A 22 14.85 16.92 -19.45
N ILE A 23 13.68 17.29 -19.95
CA ILE A 23 13.33 17.16 -21.35
C ILE A 23 13.42 18.55 -21.97
N GLU A 24 14.26 18.66 -22.97
CA GLU A 24 14.35 19.84 -23.82
C GLU A 24 13.61 19.57 -25.11
N LEU A 25 12.59 20.37 -25.36
CA LEU A 25 11.87 20.38 -26.63
C LEU A 25 12.30 21.62 -27.42
N SER A 26 12.92 21.43 -28.58
CA SER A 26 13.34 22.48 -29.47
C SER A 26 12.54 22.43 -30.77
N PHE A 27 11.92 23.53 -31.14
CA PHE A 27 11.23 23.67 -32.41
C PHE A 27 11.54 25.02 -33.00
N LEU A 28 12.26 25.03 -34.12
CA LEU A 28 12.83 26.24 -34.74
C LEU A 28 13.73 26.99 -33.74
N GLU A 29 13.38 28.24 -33.41
CA GLU A 29 14.10 29.07 -32.44
C GLU A 29 13.52 28.96 -31.01
N ASP A 30 12.38 28.32 -30.86
CA ASP A 30 11.72 28.12 -29.58
C ASP A 30 12.25 26.90 -28.84
N LYS A 31 12.50 27.08 -27.53
CA LYS A 31 13.03 26.06 -26.66
C LYS A 31 12.20 26.00 -25.40
N GLN A 32 11.66 24.84 -25.09
CA GLN A 32 10.98 24.56 -23.82
C GLN A 32 11.72 23.47 -23.03
N ILE A 33 11.99 23.75 -21.76
CA ILE A 33 12.59 22.79 -20.84
C ILE A 33 11.56 22.44 -19.77
N THR A 34 11.33 21.16 -19.58
CA THR A 34 10.57 20.67 -18.45
C THR A 34 11.36 19.62 -17.69
N SER A 35 11.20 19.58 -16.38
CA SER A 35 11.87 18.59 -15.54
C SER A 35 10.87 17.67 -14.87
N PHE A 36 11.27 16.41 -14.71
CA PHE A 36 10.52 15.41 -13.96
C PHE A 36 11.50 14.51 -13.20
N SER A 37 11.00 13.84 -12.16
CA SER A 37 11.77 12.88 -11.39
C SER A 37 11.29 11.47 -11.69
N TYR A 38 12.23 10.59 -12.02
CA TYR A 38 11.95 9.17 -12.27
C TYR A 38 12.59 8.31 -11.18
N GLY A 39 11.83 7.36 -10.65
CA GLY A 39 12.31 6.43 -9.64
C GLY A 39 12.56 7.05 -8.25
N TYR A 40 12.22 8.32 -8.04
CA TYR A 40 12.18 8.90 -6.71
C TYR A 40 10.81 8.60 -6.10
N LYS A 41 10.73 7.58 -5.25
CA LYS A 41 9.67 7.54 -4.26
C LYS A 41 10.06 8.54 -3.17
N THR A 42 9.26 9.55 -2.99
CA THR A 42 9.46 10.56 -1.95
C THR A 42 9.34 9.97 -0.55
N LYS A 43 8.78 8.74 -0.45
CA LYS A 43 8.61 8.01 0.82
C LYS A 43 8.75 6.51 0.58
N ASN A 44 9.60 5.85 1.39
CA ASN A 44 9.73 4.39 1.39
C ASN A 44 8.46 3.71 1.94
N TYR A 45 7.66 4.44 2.74
CA TYR A 45 6.44 3.97 3.40
C TYR A 45 5.26 4.88 3.07
N TRP A 46 4.04 4.43 3.39
CA TRP A 46 2.78 5.20 3.19
C TRP A 46 2.65 6.40 4.15
N THR A 47 3.45 6.44 5.21
CA THR A 47 3.47 7.48 6.25
C THR A 47 4.89 7.76 6.71
N ASP A 48 5.11 8.92 7.35
CA ASP A 48 6.34 9.27 8.06
C ASP A 48 6.24 8.97 9.58
N ASP A 49 5.07 8.54 10.04
CA ASP A 49 4.85 8.13 11.42
C ASP A 49 5.34 6.69 11.63
N VAL A 50 6.45 6.57 12.37
CA VAL A 50 7.06 5.27 12.65
C VAL A 50 6.16 4.35 13.45
N ASP A 51 5.32 4.89 14.33
CA ASP A 51 4.42 4.09 15.15
C ASP A 51 3.28 3.48 14.32
N GLU A 52 2.83 4.16 13.27
CA GLU A 52 1.94 3.56 12.29
C GLU A 52 2.60 2.41 11.53
N VAL A 53 3.86 2.60 11.09
CA VAL A 53 4.60 1.54 10.40
C VAL A 53 4.82 0.35 11.32
N VAL A 54 5.26 0.59 12.57
CA VAL A 54 5.37 -0.44 13.61
C VAL A 54 4.03 -1.14 13.83
N GLY A 55 2.93 -0.37 13.85
CA GLY A 55 1.58 -0.92 14.01
C GLY A 55 1.22 -1.93 12.92
N VAL A 56 1.61 -1.69 11.66
CA VAL A 56 1.41 -2.65 10.57
C VAL A 56 2.34 -3.84 10.66
N MET A 57 3.57 -3.65 11.16
CA MET A 57 4.54 -4.76 11.32
C MET A 57 4.04 -5.86 12.26
N GLN A 58 3.05 -5.61 13.14
CA GLN A 58 2.41 -6.65 13.95
C GLN A 58 1.75 -7.76 13.13
N TYR A 59 1.38 -7.48 11.88
CA TYR A 59 0.74 -8.47 10.99
C TYR A 59 1.76 -9.33 10.24
N ILE A 60 3.03 -8.95 10.30
CA ILE A 60 4.13 -9.55 9.53
C ILE A 60 5.13 -10.26 10.44
N LEU A 61 5.46 -9.63 11.56
CA LEU A 61 6.47 -10.12 12.48
C LEU A 61 5.90 -11.14 13.48
N PRO A 62 6.72 -12.10 13.93
CA PRO A 62 6.41 -12.87 15.14
C PRO A 62 6.16 -11.92 16.32
N TYR A 63 5.23 -12.26 17.19
CA TYR A 63 4.82 -11.39 18.30
C TYR A 63 5.99 -10.95 19.20
N SER A 64 6.96 -11.83 19.45
CA SER A 64 8.14 -11.52 20.26
C SER A 64 9.04 -10.44 19.62
N GLU A 65 9.17 -10.45 18.29
CA GLU A 65 9.94 -9.46 17.53
C GLU A 65 9.18 -8.12 17.46
N TYR A 66 7.90 -8.19 17.18
CA TYR A 66 7.01 -7.02 17.22
C TYR A 66 7.06 -6.30 18.57
N LYS A 67 6.97 -7.05 19.69
CA LYS A 67 7.04 -6.48 21.04
C LYS A 67 8.37 -5.76 21.31
N LYS A 68 9.49 -6.34 20.86
CA LYS A 68 10.82 -5.71 20.96
C LYS A 68 10.90 -4.44 20.10
N LEU A 69 10.40 -4.50 18.86
CA LEU A 69 10.38 -3.35 17.95
C LEU A 69 9.60 -2.19 18.54
N ARG A 70 8.39 -2.46 19.04
CA ARG A 70 7.51 -1.45 19.63
C ARG A 70 8.13 -0.72 20.83
N GLY A 71 8.99 -1.37 21.59
CA GLY A 71 9.63 -0.79 22.78
C GLY A 71 10.88 0.05 22.50
N LYS A 72 11.27 0.22 21.24
CA LYS A 72 12.47 0.99 20.86
C LYS A 72 12.17 2.47 20.70
N GLU A 73 13.24 3.29 20.72
CA GLU A 73 13.19 4.69 20.32
C GLU A 73 12.97 4.81 18.78
N ASP A 74 12.42 5.92 18.32
CA ASP A 74 11.98 6.09 16.93
C ASP A 74 13.09 5.87 15.89
N SER A 75 14.28 6.36 16.15
CA SER A 75 15.43 6.14 15.28
C SER A 75 15.83 4.66 15.18
N GLU A 76 15.73 3.93 16.29
CA GLU A 76 16.00 2.49 16.32
C GLU A 76 14.88 1.67 15.67
N LYS A 77 13.60 2.13 15.80
CA LYS A 77 12.47 1.54 15.07
C LYS A 77 12.73 1.61 13.58
N TRP A 78 13.04 2.80 13.04
CA TRP A 78 13.36 2.98 11.61
C TRP A 78 14.52 2.11 11.16
N ASN A 79 15.61 2.07 11.92
CA ASN A 79 16.77 1.24 11.58
C ASN A 79 16.42 -0.24 11.54
N THR A 80 15.62 -0.71 12.51
CA THR A 80 15.19 -2.11 12.58
C THR A 80 14.27 -2.48 11.41
N ILE A 81 13.30 -1.61 11.09
CA ILE A 81 12.34 -1.83 10.00
C ILE A 81 13.07 -1.81 8.64
N ASN A 82 13.94 -0.82 8.42
CA ASN A 82 14.70 -0.73 7.17
C ASN A 82 15.63 -1.93 6.98
N LYS A 83 16.26 -2.41 8.08
CA LYS A 83 17.05 -3.63 8.04
C LYS A 83 16.21 -4.85 7.69
N TYR A 84 15.03 -5.01 8.30
CA TYR A 84 14.12 -6.11 8.02
C TYR A 84 13.77 -6.18 6.53
N TRP A 85 13.37 -5.06 5.93
CA TRP A 85 13.01 -5.03 4.51
C TRP A 85 14.21 -5.24 3.60
N LYS A 86 15.38 -4.73 3.97
CA LYS A 86 16.61 -5.02 3.23
C LYS A 86 16.97 -6.51 3.25
N ASP A 87 16.83 -7.16 4.42
CA ASP A 87 17.12 -8.59 4.58
C ASP A 87 16.07 -9.49 3.88
N LYS A 88 14.88 -8.95 3.59
CA LYS A 88 13.77 -9.65 2.90
C LYS A 88 13.58 -9.23 1.44
N ASP A 89 14.50 -8.44 0.93
CA ASP A 89 14.44 -7.98 -0.45
C ASP A 89 14.65 -9.17 -1.41
N PRO A 90 13.67 -9.49 -2.27
CA PRO A 90 13.79 -10.60 -3.21
C PRO A 90 14.74 -10.28 -4.38
N SER A 91 15.00 -9.00 -4.64
CA SER A 91 15.81 -8.51 -5.76
C SER A 91 16.82 -7.44 -5.30
N PRO A 92 17.83 -7.80 -4.45
CA PRO A 92 18.74 -6.82 -3.84
C PRO A 92 19.58 -6.01 -4.86
N GLU A 93 19.68 -6.50 -6.09
CA GLU A 93 20.36 -5.85 -7.22
C GLU A 93 19.51 -4.73 -7.84
N THR A 94 18.21 -4.68 -7.57
CA THR A 94 17.34 -3.61 -8.03
C THR A 94 17.22 -2.52 -6.95
N PRO A 95 16.87 -1.30 -7.33
CA PRO A 95 16.69 -0.24 -6.36
C PRO A 95 15.38 -0.33 -5.57
N GLU A 96 14.51 -1.27 -5.87
CA GLU A 96 13.16 -1.39 -5.32
C GLU A 96 12.98 -2.73 -4.63
N ASN A 97 12.36 -2.71 -3.46
CA ASN A 97 11.96 -3.91 -2.75
C ASN A 97 10.48 -4.17 -3.04
N GLU A 98 10.19 -5.20 -3.83
CA GLU A 98 8.85 -5.53 -4.29
C GLU A 98 7.90 -5.88 -3.15
N LEU A 99 8.41 -6.56 -2.10
CA LEU A 99 7.59 -6.89 -0.93
C LEU A 99 7.18 -5.63 -0.14
N LEU A 100 8.09 -4.66 -0.03
CA LEU A 100 7.76 -3.39 0.62
C LEU A 100 6.79 -2.56 -0.23
N ILE A 101 6.92 -2.61 -1.55
CA ILE A 101 5.98 -1.96 -2.47
C ILE A 101 4.59 -2.56 -2.28
N GLU A 102 4.49 -3.88 -2.31
CA GLU A 102 3.22 -4.59 -2.14
C GLU A 102 2.57 -4.27 -0.79
N LEU A 103 3.34 -4.28 0.29
CA LEU A 103 2.83 -3.87 1.60
C LEU A 103 2.26 -2.45 1.57
N ASN A 104 3.01 -1.50 1.01
CA ASN A 104 2.57 -0.11 0.90
C ASN A 104 1.24 0.02 0.14
N GLU A 105 1.09 -0.73 -0.94
CA GLU A 105 -0.14 -0.74 -1.75
C GLU A 105 -1.31 -1.32 -0.96
N ARG A 106 -1.10 -2.44 -0.26
CA ARG A 106 -2.13 -3.06 0.59
C ARG A 106 -2.57 -2.14 1.73
N VAL A 107 -1.64 -1.43 2.37
CA VAL A 107 -1.98 -0.47 3.44
C VAL A 107 -2.73 0.74 2.89
N ARG A 108 -2.29 1.30 1.75
CA ARG A 108 -2.99 2.41 1.10
C ARG A 108 -4.39 2.01 0.67
N PHE A 109 -4.54 0.83 0.08
CA PHE A 109 -5.87 0.29 -0.28
C PHE A 109 -6.75 0.15 0.95
N SER A 110 -6.23 -0.44 2.04
CA SER A 110 -6.96 -0.60 3.28
C SER A 110 -7.40 0.74 3.86
N ASN A 111 -6.51 1.73 3.89
CA ASN A 111 -6.84 3.07 4.36
C ASN A 111 -7.88 3.77 3.48
N LYS A 112 -7.82 3.59 2.18
CA LYS A 112 -8.79 4.18 1.26
C LYS A 112 -10.18 3.58 1.39
N ASN A 113 -10.27 2.25 1.59
CA ASN A 113 -11.53 1.52 1.44
C ASN A 113 -12.18 1.11 2.77
N PHE A 114 -11.40 1.06 3.88
CA PHE A 114 -11.90 0.52 5.14
C PHE A 114 -11.77 1.49 6.32
N SER A 115 -11.36 2.74 6.09
CA SER A 115 -11.33 3.77 7.13
C SER A 115 -12.74 4.30 7.40
N ILE A 116 -13.25 4.09 8.62
CA ILE A 116 -14.53 4.64 9.07
C ILE A 116 -14.32 5.39 10.39
N LEU A 117 -14.00 4.66 11.48
CA LEU A 117 -13.73 5.23 12.81
C LEU A 117 -12.24 5.35 13.11
N MET A 118 -11.42 4.64 12.35
CA MET A 118 -9.96 4.57 12.49
C MET A 118 -9.31 4.38 11.13
N HIS A 119 -7.98 4.44 11.07
CA HIS A 119 -7.25 4.09 9.86
C HIS A 119 -7.62 2.67 9.39
N GLY A 120 -7.88 2.53 8.09
CA GLY A 120 -8.40 1.29 7.52
C GLY A 120 -7.50 0.08 7.75
N TRP A 121 -6.19 0.28 7.86
CA TRP A 121 -5.25 -0.79 8.19
C TRP A 121 -5.49 -1.42 9.59
N ARG A 122 -6.13 -0.67 10.51
CA ARG A 122 -6.49 -1.17 11.86
C ARG A 122 -7.82 -1.92 11.89
N SER A 123 -8.65 -1.78 10.87
CA SER A 123 -9.91 -2.51 10.76
C SER A 123 -9.68 -4.00 10.53
N ASP A 124 -10.67 -4.84 10.86
CA ASP A 124 -10.56 -6.28 10.60
C ASP A 124 -10.39 -6.58 9.10
N ARG A 125 -11.14 -5.87 8.23
CA ARG A 125 -10.95 -6.00 6.77
C ARG A 125 -9.55 -5.59 6.34
N GLY A 126 -9.04 -4.47 6.85
CA GLY A 126 -7.69 -3.99 6.52
C GLY A 126 -6.62 -4.96 6.98
N ARG A 127 -6.73 -5.51 8.18
CA ARG A 127 -5.81 -6.54 8.68
C ARG A 127 -5.77 -7.76 7.77
N ILE A 128 -6.93 -8.30 7.39
CA ILE A 128 -7.00 -9.49 6.52
C ILE A 128 -6.45 -9.15 5.12
N TYR A 129 -6.78 -7.98 4.58
CA TYR A 129 -6.28 -7.55 3.28
C TYR A 129 -4.74 -7.36 3.29
N ILE A 130 -4.18 -6.81 4.34
CA ILE A 130 -2.71 -6.64 4.46
C ILE A 130 -2.02 -7.99 4.50
N ILE A 131 -2.57 -8.96 5.23
CA ILE A 131 -1.96 -10.29 5.38
C ILE A 131 -2.10 -11.13 4.11
N TYR A 132 -3.30 -11.17 3.51
CA TYR A 132 -3.63 -12.12 2.44
C TYR A 132 -3.71 -11.49 1.05
N GLY A 133 -3.73 -10.15 0.95
CA GLY A 133 -3.92 -9.43 -0.31
C GLY A 133 -5.38 -9.36 -0.73
N GLU A 134 -5.59 -9.20 -2.03
CA GLU A 134 -6.92 -9.12 -2.63
C GLU A 134 -7.62 -10.49 -2.58
N PRO A 135 -8.86 -10.57 -2.08
CA PRO A 135 -9.63 -11.81 -2.13
C PRO A 135 -10.01 -12.15 -3.56
N HIS A 136 -10.06 -13.46 -3.87
CA HIS A 136 -10.50 -13.95 -5.17
C HIS A 136 -11.99 -13.71 -5.43
N ILE A 137 -12.81 -13.84 -4.38
CA ILE A 137 -14.25 -13.58 -4.42
C ILE A 137 -14.64 -12.73 -3.22
N VAL A 138 -15.46 -11.71 -3.46
CA VAL A 138 -16.15 -10.92 -2.43
C VAL A 138 -17.63 -11.11 -2.64
N ASP A 139 -18.32 -11.70 -1.66
CA ASP A 139 -19.77 -11.90 -1.66
C ASP A 139 -20.41 -11.00 -0.59
N GLU A 140 -21.25 -10.07 -1.02
CA GLU A 140 -21.97 -9.11 -0.18
C GLU A 140 -23.49 -9.37 -0.16
N SER A 141 -23.92 -10.52 -0.70
CA SER A 141 -25.32 -10.81 -0.95
C SER A 141 -26.12 -11.25 0.27
N TYR A 142 -25.44 -11.52 1.40
CA TYR A 142 -26.10 -12.07 2.57
C TYR A 142 -26.50 -10.99 3.58
N GLN A 143 -27.78 -10.98 3.91
CA GLN A 143 -28.37 -10.22 5.01
C GLN A 143 -29.20 -11.19 5.87
N ASP A 144 -29.01 -11.17 7.19
CA ASP A 144 -29.78 -12.04 8.08
C ASP A 144 -31.17 -11.46 8.40
N SER A 145 -31.96 -12.22 9.16
CA SER A 145 -33.32 -11.83 9.60
C SER A 145 -33.33 -10.59 10.51
N MET A 146 -32.20 -10.23 11.10
CA MET A 146 -32.01 -9.02 11.92
C MET A 146 -31.62 -7.81 11.09
N GLY A 147 -31.38 -7.98 9.79
CA GLY A 147 -30.97 -6.93 8.87
C GLY A 147 -29.48 -6.65 8.86
N TYR A 148 -28.65 -7.46 9.53
CA TYR A 148 -27.20 -7.28 9.52
C TYR A 148 -26.62 -7.63 8.16
N HIS A 149 -25.68 -6.79 7.67
CA HIS A 149 -24.98 -7.02 6.44
C HIS A 149 -23.72 -7.86 6.67
N TYR A 150 -23.51 -8.83 5.79
CA TYR A 150 -22.33 -9.68 5.81
C TYR A 150 -21.53 -9.52 4.52
N GLN A 151 -20.22 -9.64 4.65
CA GLN A 151 -19.30 -9.69 3.53
C GLN A 151 -18.41 -10.93 3.71
N LYS A 152 -18.45 -11.84 2.73
CA LYS A 152 -17.61 -13.04 2.72
C LYS A 152 -16.48 -12.86 1.72
N TRP A 153 -15.27 -13.06 2.19
CA TRP A 153 -14.06 -13.05 1.36
C TRP A 153 -13.53 -14.47 1.20
N VAL A 154 -13.30 -14.91 -0.04
CA VAL A 154 -12.75 -16.21 -0.38
C VAL A 154 -11.43 -16.02 -1.10
N TYR A 155 -10.40 -16.70 -0.63
CA TYR A 155 -9.06 -16.67 -1.20
C TYR A 155 -8.76 -17.93 -2.00
N SER A 156 -7.88 -17.85 -3.01
CA SER A 156 -7.50 -18.95 -3.88
C SER A 156 -6.91 -20.18 -3.16
N ASN A 157 -6.36 -19.97 -1.95
CA ASN A 157 -5.84 -21.03 -1.08
C ASN A 157 -6.91 -21.73 -0.22
N GLY A 158 -8.20 -21.44 -0.47
CA GLY A 158 -9.34 -22.00 0.25
C GLY A 158 -9.66 -21.36 1.58
N LYS A 159 -8.94 -20.29 1.99
CA LYS A 159 -9.30 -19.54 3.21
C LYS A 159 -10.51 -18.67 2.95
N GLU A 160 -11.38 -18.62 3.96
CA GLU A 160 -12.58 -17.79 3.96
C GLU A 160 -12.61 -16.92 5.21
N PHE A 161 -13.10 -15.69 5.06
CA PHE A 161 -13.33 -14.75 6.15
C PHE A 161 -14.71 -14.16 5.98
N ILE A 162 -15.47 -14.11 7.07
CA ILE A 162 -16.81 -13.53 7.11
C ILE A 162 -16.76 -12.31 8.02
N PHE A 163 -17.18 -11.18 7.50
CA PHE A 163 -17.29 -9.92 8.23
C PHE A 163 -18.75 -9.55 8.39
N ILE A 164 -19.10 -8.91 9.51
CA ILE A 164 -20.44 -8.45 9.83
C ILE A 164 -20.44 -6.96 10.15
N ASP A 165 -21.37 -6.21 9.55
CA ASP A 165 -21.72 -4.84 9.93
C ASP A 165 -23.04 -4.84 10.74
N ARG A 166 -22.92 -4.84 12.07
CA ARG A 166 -24.05 -4.82 12.99
C ARG A 166 -24.72 -3.45 13.09
N THR A 167 -24.01 -2.42 12.72
CA THR A 167 -24.45 -1.02 12.92
C THR A 167 -24.88 -0.33 11.64
N MET A 168 -24.79 -1.01 10.50
CA MET A 168 -25.07 -0.48 9.17
C MET A 168 -24.27 0.81 8.87
N SER A 169 -23.09 0.92 9.45
CA SER A 169 -22.19 2.08 9.30
C SER A 169 -21.06 1.85 8.31
N GLY A 170 -20.97 0.65 7.74
CA GLY A 170 -19.84 0.19 6.94
C GLY A 170 -18.68 -0.34 7.79
N ASN A 171 -18.79 -0.31 9.13
CA ASN A 171 -17.77 -0.83 10.04
C ASN A 171 -17.92 -2.34 10.20
N TYR A 172 -17.35 -3.07 9.27
CA TYR A 172 -17.33 -4.52 9.26
C TYR A 172 -16.31 -5.08 10.25
N THR A 173 -16.77 -5.95 11.16
CA THR A 173 -15.92 -6.69 12.10
C THR A 173 -15.82 -8.16 11.70
N LEU A 174 -14.70 -8.81 11.96
CA LEU A 174 -14.51 -10.23 11.66
C LEU A 174 -15.47 -11.05 12.50
N TYR A 175 -16.26 -11.89 11.82
CA TYR A 175 -17.22 -12.80 12.45
C TYR A 175 -16.69 -14.23 12.48
N GLN A 176 -16.02 -14.67 11.39
CA GLN A 176 -15.42 -15.99 11.25
C GLN A 176 -14.20 -15.94 10.35
#